data_7b4f47dd722ff7a1ace41e7d1183d0bb
#
_entry.id   7b4f47dd722ff7a1ace41e7d1183d0bb
#
_cell.length_a   1.000
_cell.length_b   1.000
_cell.length_c   1.000
_cell.angle_alpha   90.00
_cell.angle_beta   90.00
_cell.angle_gamma   90.00
#
_symmetry.space_group_name_H-M   'P 1'
#
loop_
_entity.id
_entity.type
_entity.pdbx_description
1 polymer ?
#
loop_
_entity_poly.entity_id
_entity_poly.type
_entity_poly.pdbx_seq_one_letter_code
_entity_poly.pdbx_strand_id
1 'polypeptide(L)'
;MVWIMLAITMVCVVIVFAIVMVQKEKGTLVKQARAVTKDMVYENAYIVSNDDGRLIFICDGELYRAKGTMEENFTGVCDIEISGSKVKKIQIKPDDISGVMLSYGDGTMQIAGQGDIPMQSSELPVYDETGTSPKEIAVSDLIIGSETLSYILDSGRICAIVRRQAPDLTYIRVLIKNDGKDTFPTIAAAAAANLYVDDADCGSNAIDDVAAYMANAQKGKIKVSSADNYVSINGKSYPGSFELIGTEKGIVAVNTVDVETYVRYVLPSEMPSTFDAEALKAQAVCARTFVYSQMKNTQYALYGATVSYTHLRAHETELHL
;
A
#
# COMPACT_ATOMS: atom_id res chain seq x y z
N MET A 1 11.41 6.60 -47.27
CA MET A 1 10.81 5.25 -47.40
C MET A 1 11.62 4.18 -46.68
N VAL A 2 12.95 4.11 -46.81
CA VAL A 2 13.81 3.11 -46.14
C VAL A 2 13.74 3.18 -44.61
N TRP A 3 13.75 4.39 -44.01
CA TRP A 3 13.68 4.58 -42.55
C TRP A 3 12.34 4.15 -41.93
N ILE A 4 11.25 4.28 -42.66
CA ILE A 4 9.92 3.85 -42.21
C ILE A 4 9.85 2.31 -42.23
N MET A 5 10.41 1.67 -43.22
CA MET A 5 10.47 0.20 -43.28
C MET A 5 11.37 -0.38 -42.19
N LEU A 6 12.50 0.26 -41.86
CA LEU A 6 13.38 -0.16 -40.77
C LEU A 6 12.68 -0.02 -39.40
N ALA A 7 11.92 1.05 -39.18
CA ALA A 7 11.15 1.24 -37.94
C ALA A 7 10.06 0.19 -37.79
N ILE A 8 9.34 -0.14 -38.87
CA ILE A 8 8.28 -1.16 -38.87
C ILE A 8 8.89 -2.56 -38.61
N THR A 9 10.02 -2.90 -39.23
CA THR A 9 10.69 -4.18 -38.97
C THR A 9 11.19 -4.28 -37.53
N MET A 10 11.72 -3.21 -36.97
CA MET A 10 12.15 -3.19 -35.56
C MET A 10 11.00 -3.38 -34.57
N VAL A 11 9.86 -2.74 -34.83
CA VAL A 11 8.63 -2.91 -34.03
C VAL A 11 8.11 -4.35 -34.15
N CYS A 12 8.08 -4.93 -35.35
CA CYS A 12 7.66 -6.32 -35.55
C CYS A 12 8.58 -7.32 -34.83
N VAL A 13 9.91 -7.10 -34.85
CA VAL A 13 10.88 -7.94 -34.13
C VAL A 13 10.66 -7.87 -32.62
N VAL A 14 10.41 -6.66 -32.08
CA VAL A 14 10.12 -6.48 -30.64
C VAL A 14 8.82 -7.20 -30.25
N ILE A 15 7.77 -7.07 -31.08
CA ILE A 15 6.48 -7.75 -30.82
C ILE A 15 6.65 -9.28 -30.88
N VAL A 16 7.35 -9.81 -31.88
CA VAL A 16 7.60 -11.26 -31.98
C VAL A 16 8.43 -11.75 -30.80
N PHE A 17 9.47 -11.00 -30.39
CA PHE A 17 10.27 -11.35 -29.23
C PHE A 17 9.43 -11.35 -27.94
N ALA A 18 8.57 -10.34 -27.73
CA ALA A 18 7.67 -10.30 -26.60
C ALA A 18 6.70 -11.49 -26.57
N ILE A 19 6.11 -11.86 -27.72
CA ILE A 19 5.22 -13.02 -27.84
C ILE A 19 5.97 -14.33 -27.51
N VAL A 20 7.19 -14.50 -28.01
CA VAL A 20 8.01 -15.70 -27.72
C VAL A 20 8.37 -15.77 -26.24
N MET A 21 8.67 -14.65 -25.61
CA MET A 21 8.97 -14.61 -24.17
C MET A 21 7.74 -14.96 -23.34
N VAL A 22 6.58 -14.40 -23.66
CA VAL A 22 5.31 -14.72 -22.99
C VAL A 22 4.95 -16.21 -23.14
N GLN A 23 5.12 -16.79 -24.32
CA GLN A 23 4.87 -18.23 -24.54
C GLN A 23 5.86 -19.12 -23.77
N LYS A 24 7.13 -18.70 -23.68
CA LYS A 24 8.14 -19.41 -22.90
C LYS A 24 7.83 -19.38 -21.40
N GLU A 25 7.39 -18.25 -20.87
CA GLU A 25 6.97 -18.11 -19.48
C GLU A 25 5.74 -18.96 -19.17
N LYS A 26 4.69 -18.91 -20.01
CA LYS A 26 3.51 -19.78 -19.89
C LYS A 26 3.92 -21.26 -19.86
N GLY A 27 4.81 -21.69 -20.73
CA GLY A 27 5.33 -23.06 -20.75
C GLY A 27 6.09 -23.46 -19.49
N THR A 28 6.75 -22.52 -18.84
CA THR A 28 7.45 -22.70 -17.56
C THR A 28 6.46 -22.85 -16.40
N LEU A 29 5.44 -22.00 -16.34
CA LEU A 29 4.36 -22.08 -15.33
C LEU A 29 3.63 -23.43 -15.38
N VAL A 30 3.30 -23.94 -16.58
CA VAL A 30 2.66 -25.25 -16.75
C VAL A 30 3.51 -26.38 -16.18
N LYS A 31 4.83 -26.30 -16.32
CA LYS A 31 5.76 -27.31 -15.77
C LYS A 31 5.90 -27.24 -14.26
N GLN A 32 5.84 -26.06 -13.69
CA GLN A 32 5.95 -25.81 -12.24
C GLN A 32 4.65 -26.13 -11.49
N ALA A 33 3.49 -25.98 -12.16
CA ALA A 33 2.19 -26.16 -11.53
C ALA A 33 1.94 -27.62 -11.12
N ARG A 34 1.52 -27.80 -9.87
CA ARG A 34 1.14 -29.09 -9.28
C ARG A 34 -0.17 -29.58 -9.91
N ALA A 35 -0.19 -30.81 -10.36
CA ALA A 35 -1.42 -31.39 -10.91
C ALA A 35 -2.43 -31.69 -9.78
N VAL A 36 -3.66 -31.25 -9.94
CA VAL A 36 -4.76 -31.65 -9.06
C VAL A 36 -5.24 -33.05 -9.46
N THR A 37 -5.39 -33.94 -8.48
CA THR A 37 -5.75 -35.35 -8.70
C THR A 37 -6.88 -35.84 -7.81
N LYS A 38 -7.43 -34.99 -6.94
CA LYS A 38 -8.49 -35.32 -5.98
C LYS A 38 -9.62 -34.32 -6.06
N ASP A 39 -10.78 -34.73 -5.59
CA ASP A 39 -11.92 -33.85 -5.41
C ASP A 39 -11.57 -32.79 -4.34
N MET A 40 -11.74 -31.53 -4.70
CA MET A 40 -11.39 -30.40 -3.82
C MET A 40 -12.10 -29.13 -4.27
N VAL A 41 -12.37 -28.25 -3.32
CA VAL A 41 -12.81 -26.88 -3.57
C VAL A 41 -11.66 -25.96 -3.19
N TYR A 42 -11.28 -25.09 -4.11
CA TYR A 42 -10.31 -24.03 -3.90
C TYR A 42 -11.07 -22.71 -3.81
N GLU A 43 -11.16 -22.16 -2.61
CA GLU A 43 -11.83 -20.89 -2.36
C GLU A 43 -10.88 -19.72 -2.56
N ASN A 44 -11.38 -18.63 -3.12
CA ASN A 44 -10.63 -17.38 -3.37
C ASN A 44 -9.35 -17.61 -4.21
N ALA A 45 -9.29 -18.66 -5.04
CA ALA A 45 -8.15 -18.95 -5.90
C ALA A 45 -8.02 -17.89 -7.00
N TYR A 46 -6.80 -17.67 -7.48
CA TYR A 46 -6.50 -16.73 -8.57
C TYR A 46 -6.18 -17.49 -9.87
N ILE A 47 -6.98 -17.30 -10.91
CA ILE A 47 -6.72 -17.86 -12.23
C ILE A 47 -5.61 -17.06 -12.91
N VAL A 48 -4.50 -17.74 -13.22
CA VAL A 48 -3.32 -17.20 -13.91
C VAL A 48 -3.45 -17.34 -15.42
N SER A 49 -3.93 -18.50 -15.89
CA SER A 49 -4.17 -18.75 -17.33
C SER A 49 -5.21 -19.85 -17.54
N ASN A 50 -5.85 -19.79 -18.72
CA ASN A 50 -6.84 -20.73 -19.18
C ASN A 50 -6.55 -21.02 -20.66
N ASP A 51 -5.55 -21.86 -20.93
CA ASP A 51 -5.08 -22.18 -22.27
C ASP A 51 -5.01 -23.69 -22.50
N ASP A 52 -5.22 -24.15 -23.73
CA ASP A 52 -5.04 -25.54 -24.19
C ASP A 52 -5.77 -26.61 -23.35
N GLY A 53 -6.99 -26.31 -22.89
CA GLY A 53 -7.76 -27.24 -22.07
C GLY A 53 -7.22 -27.44 -20.67
N ARG A 54 -6.44 -26.47 -20.17
CA ARG A 54 -5.84 -26.48 -18.85
C ARG A 54 -6.07 -25.16 -18.14
N LEU A 55 -6.52 -25.25 -16.90
CA LEU A 55 -6.61 -24.14 -15.99
C LEU A 55 -5.38 -24.13 -15.09
N ILE A 56 -4.70 -22.98 -15.00
CA ILE A 56 -3.60 -22.74 -14.05
C ILE A 56 -4.07 -21.67 -13.07
N PHE A 57 -3.94 -21.97 -11.78
CA PHE A 57 -4.37 -21.08 -10.71
C PHE A 57 -3.47 -21.16 -9.48
N ILE A 58 -3.48 -20.12 -8.67
CA ILE A 58 -2.79 -20.00 -7.38
C ILE A 58 -3.82 -20.14 -6.28
N CYS A 59 -3.50 -20.88 -5.24
CA CYS A 59 -4.26 -20.94 -4.00
C CYS A 59 -3.32 -21.38 -2.86
N ASP A 60 -3.43 -20.76 -1.69
CA ASP A 60 -2.60 -21.05 -0.51
C ASP A 60 -1.09 -21.07 -0.83
N GLY A 61 -0.62 -20.09 -1.62
CA GLY A 61 0.79 -19.95 -2.01
C GLY A 61 1.29 -20.93 -3.06
N GLU A 62 0.48 -21.89 -3.48
CA GLU A 62 0.86 -22.94 -4.41
C GLU A 62 0.24 -22.75 -5.80
N LEU A 63 0.99 -23.13 -6.82
CA LEU A 63 0.53 -23.08 -8.21
C LEU A 63 -0.04 -24.45 -8.61
N TYR A 64 -1.29 -24.47 -9.04
CA TYR A 64 -2.02 -25.68 -9.44
C TYR A 64 -2.36 -25.68 -10.94
N ARG A 65 -2.55 -26.90 -11.47
CA ARG A 65 -3.12 -27.13 -12.80
C ARG A 65 -4.22 -28.18 -12.76
N ALA A 66 -5.33 -27.89 -13.43
CA ALA A 66 -6.45 -28.80 -13.60
C ALA A 66 -6.83 -28.91 -15.09
N LYS A 67 -7.53 -29.99 -15.48
CA LYS A 67 -8.11 -30.13 -16.81
C LYS A 67 -9.43 -29.39 -16.87
N GLY A 68 -9.62 -28.58 -17.88
CA GLY A 68 -10.85 -27.80 -18.09
C GLY A 68 -10.53 -26.47 -18.72
N THR A 69 -11.54 -25.83 -19.27
CA THR A 69 -11.45 -24.50 -19.87
C THR A 69 -12.61 -23.66 -19.38
N MET A 70 -12.43 -22.36 -19.41
CA MET A 70 -13.52 -21.38 -19.34
C MET A 70 -13.86 -20.92 -20.76
N GLU A 71 -15.08 -20.49 -20.97
CA GLU A 71 -15.52 -19.96 -22.27
C GLU A 71 -14.83 -18.64 -22.61
N GLU A 72 -14.40 -17.88 -21.58
CA GLU A 72 -13.68 -16.61 -21.72
C GLU A 72 -12.27 -16.69 -21.12
N ASN A 73 -11.33 -15.94 -21.70
CA ASN A 73 -10.01 -15.74 -21.12
C ASN A 73 -10.13 -14.81 -19.90
N PHE A 74 -10.38 -15.41 -18.75
CA PHE A 74 -10.48 -14.71 -17.48
C PHE A 74 -9.20 -14.92 -16.66
N THR A 75 -8.70 -13.84 -16.04
CA THR A 75 -7.71 -13.86 -14.98
C THR A 75 -8.30 -13.10 -13.80
N GLY A 76 -8.16 -13.64 -12.59
CA GLY A 76 -8.77 -13.04 -11.40
C GLY A 76 -9.19 -14.07 -10.36
N VAL A 77 -9.87 -13.58 -9.34
CA VAL A 77 -10.27 -14.38 -8.16
C VAL A 77 -11.55 -15.16 -8.43
N CYS A 78 -11.58 -16.41 -8.02
CA CYS A 78 -12.74 -17.29 -8.16
C CYS A 78 -12.70 -18.43 -7.14
N ASP A 79 -13.84 -19.10 -6.95
CA ASP A 79 -13.88 -20.41 -6.32
C ASP A 79 -13.90 -21.50 -7.41
N ILE A 80 -13.09 -22.55 -7.22
CA ILE A 80 -12.90 -23.62 -8.20
C ILE A 80 -13.27 -24.96 -7.55
N GLU A 81 -14.31 -25.62 -8.05
CA GLU A 81 -14.67 -26.97 -7.68
C GLU A 81 -14.04 -27.94 -8.66
N ILE A 82 -13.26 -28.90 -8.16
CA ILE A 82 -12.59 -29.93 -8.95
C ILE A 82 -13.08 -31.30 -8.56
N SER A 83 -13.32 -32.15 -9.57
CA SER A 83 -13.58 -33.60 -9.37
C SER A 83 -12.54 -34.42 -10.10
N GLY A 84 -11.76 -35.16 -9.32
CA GLY A 84 -10.57 -35.89 -9.79
C GLY A 84 -9.49 -34.93 -10.29
N SER A 85 -9.35 -34.79 -11.59
CA SER A 85 -8.40 -33.85 -12.24
C SER A 85 -9.10 -32.81 -13.11
N LYS A 86 -10.45 -32.77 -13.11
CA LYS A 86 -11.24 -31.92 -13.99
C LYS A 86 -11.93 -30.82 -13.22
N VAL A 87 -11.93 -29.64 -13.77
CA VAL A 87 -12.75 -28.52 -13.29
C VAL A 87 -14.23 -28.87 -13.49
N LYS A 88 -15.00 -28.82 -12.41
CA LYS A 88 -16.44 -29.07 -12.39
C LYS A 88 -17.24 -27.78 -12.43
N LYS A 89 -16.80 -26.78 -11.65
CA LYS A 89 -17.44 -25.48 -11.54
C LYS A 89 -16.40 -24.40 -11.25
N ILE A 90 -16.60 -23.24 -11.83
CA ILE A 90 -15.87 -22.01 -11.49
C ILE A 90 -16.92 -20.96 -11.14
N GLN A 91 -16.72 -20.28 -10.02
CA GLN A 91 -17.52 -19.15 -9.61
C GLN A 91 -16.61 -17.93 -9.53
N ILE A 92 -16.70 -17.07 -10.54
CA ILE A 92 -15.93 -15.82 -10.61
C ILE A 92 -16.36 -14.89 -9.48
N LYS A 93 -15.38 -14.27 -8.84
CA LYS A 93 -15.57 -13.17 -7.88
C LYS A 93 -15.00 -11.91 -8.54
N PRO A 94 -15.86 -10.97 -8.99
CA PRO A 94 -15.40 -9.74 -9.61
C PRO A 94 -14.73 -8.82 -8.57
N ASP A 95 -13.92 -7.87 -9.07
CA ASP A 95 -13.43 -6.79 -8.21
C ASP A 95 -14.60 -5.90 -7.82
N ASP A 96 -14.88 -5.79 -6.52
CA ASP A 96 -16.03 -5.03 -6.05
C ASP A 96 -15.69 -3.57 -5.77
N ILE A 97 -14.52 -3.34 -5.18
CA ILE A 97 -14.05 -1.99 -4.84
C ILE A 97 -12.56 -1.83 -5.11
N SER A 98 -12.13 -0.59 -5.28
CA SER A 98 -10.71 -0.25 -5.35
C SER A 98 -10.41 0.98 -4.50
N GLY A 99 -9.18 1.10 -4.05
CA GLY A 99 -8.73 2.24 -3.26
C GLY A 99 -7.38 2.00 -2.59
N VAL A 100 -6.89 3.04 -1.93
CA VAL A 100 -5.65 2.96 -1.16
C VAL A 100 -5.94 2.38 0.22
N MET A 101 -5.19 1.35 0.62
CA MET A 101 -5.23 0.81 1.98
C MET A 101 -4.64 1.82 2.96
N LEU A 102 -5.45 2.33 3.87
CA LEU A 102 -5.02 3.32 4.87
C LEU A 102 -4.58 2.69 6.18
N SER A 103 -5.24 1.60 6.59
CA SER A 103 -4.87 0.80 7.76
C SER A 103 -5.54 -0.56 7.71
N TYR A 104 -5.06 -1.51 8.50
CA TYR A 104 -5.73 -2.78 8.75
C TYR A 104 -5.40 -3.31 10.14
N GLY A 105 -6.33 -4.04 10.73
CA GLY A 105 -6.24 -4.63 12.06
C GLY A 105 -7.63 -4.87 12.63
N ASP A 106 -7.71 -5.59 13.75
CA ASP A 106 -8.95 -5.89 14.47
C ASP A 106 -10.08 -6.44 13.58
N GLY A 107 -9.72 -7.21 12.54
CA GLY A 107 -10.67 -7.81 11.62
C GLY A 107 -11.27 -6.86 10.58
N THR A 108 -10.74 -5.65 10.45
CA THR A 108 -11.17 -4.62 9.48
C THR A 108 -10.00 -4.07 8.67
N MET A 109 -10.32 -3.51 7.51
CA MET A 109 -9.39 -2.77 6.67
C MET A 109 -10.00 -1.43 6.29
N GLN A 110 -9.28 -0.35 6.52
CA GLN A 110 -9.70 0.99 6.12
C GLN A 110 -9.22 1.31 4.72
N ILE A 111 -10.14 1.65 3.84
CA ILE A 111 -9.86 1.94 2.42
C ILE A 111 -10.28 3.38 2.12
N ALA A 112 -9.41 4.12 1.47
CA ALA A 112 -9.67 5.50 1.06
C ALA A 112 -10.96 5.60 0.22
N GLY A 113 -11.86 6.47 0.63
CA GLY A 113 -13.16 6.68 -0.04
C GLY A 113 -14.22 5.62 0.22
N GLN A 114 -13.88 4.50 0.90
CA GLN A 114 -14.81 3.39 1.19
C GLN A 114 -15.09 3.20 2.70
N GLY A 115 -14.20 3.73 3.56
CA GLY A 115 -14.29 3.55 5.01
C GLY A 115 -13.74 2.21 5.50
N ASP A 116 -14.27 1.73 6.63
CA ASP A 116 -13.83 0.49 7.26
C ASP A 116 -14.65 -0.69 6.73
N ILE A 117 -13.98 -1.68 6.15
CA ILE A 117 -14.60 -2.88 5.58
C ILE A 117 -14.11 -4.11 6.35
N PRO A 118 -15.02 -4.98 6.82
CA PRO A 118 -14.64 -6.20 7.51
C PRO A 118 -13.83 -7.12 6.62
N MET A 119 -12.82 -7.78 7.17
CA MET A 119 -12.07 -8.86 6.53
C MET A 119 -12.71 -10.22 6.86
N GLN A 120 -12.63 -11.17 5.92
CA GLN A 120 -13.06 -12.54 6.13
C GLN A 120 -12.12 -13.29 7.06
N SER A 121 -10.81 -13.01 6.93
CA SER A 121 -9.74 -13.58 7.74
C SER A 121 -8.65 -12.52 7.96
N SER A 122 -7.82 -12.70 8.98
CA SER A 122 -6.56 -11.93 9.15
C SER A 122 -5.50 -12.31 8.12
N GLU A 123 -5.60 -13.48 7.54
CA GLU A 123 -4.71 -14.03 6.52
C GLU A 123 -5.48 -14.10 5.18
N LEU A 124 -5.67 -12.94 4.56
CA LEU A 124 -6.28 -12.86 3.25
C LEU A 124 -5.26 -13.20 2.15
N PRO A 125 -5.65 -13.94 1.09
CA PRO A 125 -4.80 -14.08 -0.09
C PRO A 125 -4.66 -12.74 -0.79
N VAL A 126 -3.43 -12.36 -1.10
CA VAL A 126 -3.09 -11.17 -1.88
C VAL A 126 -2.38 -11.61 -3.15
N TYR A 127 -2.97 -11.32 -4.29
CA TYR A 127 -2.41 -11.68 -5.59
C TYR A 127 -1.69 -10.49 -6.21
N ASP A 128 -0.39 -10.64 -6.41
CA ASP A 128 0.49 -9.61 -6.97
C ASP A 128 0.72 -9.86 -8.45
N GLU A 129 0.15 -9.01 -9.30
CA GLU A 129 0.29 -9.02 -10.76
C GLU A 129 1.43 -8.11 -11.27
N THR A 130 2.17 -7.45 -10.39
CA THR A 130 3.19 -6.47 -10.81
C THR A 130 4.44 -7.09 -11.42
N GLY A 131 4.63 -8.39 -11.24
CA GLY A 131 5.73 -9.16 -11.83
C GLY A 131 5.42 -9.75 -13.21
N THR A 132 6.34 -10.56 -13.73
CA THR A 132 6.15 -11.30 -15.01
C THR A 132 5.07 -12.37 -14.92
N SER A 133 4.82 -12.89 -13.72
CA SER A 133 3.74 -13.83 -13.41
C SER A 133 3.08 -13.44 -12.10
N PRO A 134 1.76 -13.60 -11.98
CA PRO A 134 1.07 -13.44 -10.71
C PRO A 134 1.64 -14.37 -9.63
N LYS A 135 1.66 -13.89 -8.40
CA LYS A 135 2.06 -14.67 -7.21
C LYS A 135 1.20 -14.27 -6.04
N GLU A 136 1.03 -15.18 -5.11
CA GLU A 136 0.43 -14.88 -3.81
C GLU A 136 1.48 -14.33 -2.86
N ILE A 137 1.12 -13.28 -2.12
CA ILE A 137 1.93 -12.63 -1.10
C ILE A 137 1.09 -12.45 0.16
N ALA A 138 1.71 -12.11 1.28
CA ALA A 138 0.99 -11.83 2.51
C ALA A 138 0.43 -10.40 2.52
N VAL A 139 -0.63 -10.14 3.30
CA VAL A 139 -1.14 -8.78 3.56
C VAL A 139 -0.04 -7.88 4.13
N SER A 140 0.87 -8.44 4.95
CA SER A 140 2.03 -7.74 5.49
C SER A 140 3.08 -7.32 4.46
N ASP A 141 2.99 -7.82 3.23
CA ASP A 141 3.83 -7.36 2.10
C ASP A 141 3.29 -6.11 1.40
N LEU A 142 2.06 -5.70 1.71
CA LEU A 142 1.46 -4.48 1.21
C LEU A 142 2.00 -3.27 1.94
N ILE A 143 2.07 -2.14 1.24
CA ILE A 143 2.56 -0.87 1.79
C ILE A 143 1.39 0.07 2.05
N ILE A 144 1.16 0.36 3.31
CA ILE A 144 0.07 1.22 3.76
C ILE A 144 0.22 2.63 3.16
N GLY A 145 -0.87 3.15 2.61
CA GLY A 145 -0.95 4.52 2.08
C GLY A 145 -0.27 4.73 0.73
N SER A 146 0.29 3.68 0.11
CA SER A 146 1.12 3.81 -1.11
C SER A 146 0.60 3.02 -2.30
N GLU A 147 -0.43 2.20 -2.13
CA GLU A 147 -0.90 1.28 -3.15
C GLU A 147 -2.39 1.44 -3.39
N THR A 148 -2.79 1.60 -4.66
CA THR A 148 -4.19 1.39 -5.05
C THR A 148 -4.38 -0.10 -5.33
N LEU A 149 -5.25 -0.72 -4.55
CA LEU A 149 -5.53 -2.15 -4.57
C LEU A 149 -6.96 -2.39 -5.03
N SER A 150 -7.21 -3.57 -5.60
CA SER A 150 -8.57 -4.08 -5.84
C SER A 150 -8.92 -5.06 -4.73
N TYR A 151 -10.10 -4.90 -4.17
CA TYR A 151 -10.61 -5.75 -3.09
C TYR A 151 -11.81 -6.53 -3.59
N ILE A 152 -11.77 -7.83 -3.38
CA ILE A 152 -12.83 -8.76 -3.73
C ILE A 152 -13.65 -9.03 -2.48
N LEU A 153 -14.96 -8.81 -2.58
CA LEU A 153 -15.87 -9.00 -1.46
C LEU A 153 -16.65 -10.32 -1.62
N ASP A 154 -16.86 -10.98 -0.50
CA ASP A 154 -17.83 -12.04 -0.35
C ASP A 154 -18.72 -11.72 0.85
N SER A 155 -20.02 -11.61 0.59
CA SER A 155 -21.02 -11.26 1.62
C SER A 155 -20.67 -9.97 2.38
N GLY A 156 -20.11 -8.96 1.67
CA GLY A 156 -19.72 -7.65 2.22
C GLY A 156 -18.42 -7.67 3.04
N ARG A 157 -17.65 -8.74 3.00
CA ARG A 157 -16.36 -8.89 3.68
C ARG A 157 -15.25 -9.08 2.65
N ILE A 158 -14.10 -8.46 2.84
CA ILE A 158 -12.93 -8.67 1.96
C ILE A 158 -12.49 -10.13 2.08
N CYS A 159 -12.48 -10.86 0.97
CA CYS A 159 -12.05 -12.26 0.90
C CYS A 159 -10.73 -12.45 0.14
N ALA A 160 -10.36 -11.50 -0.71
CA ALA A 160 -9.07 -11.48 -1.41
C ALA A 160 -8.70 -10.05 -1.81
N ILE A 161 -7.42 -9.83 -2.11
CA ILE A 161 -6.89 -8.55 -2.59
C ILE A 161 -6.06 -8.80 -3.86
N VAL A 162 -6.13 -7.89 -4.83
CA VAL A 162 -5.31 -7.95 -6.04
C VAL A 162 -4.51 -6.66 -6.18
N ARG A 163 -3.18 -6.80 -6.28
CA ARG A 163 -2.23 -5.72 -6.55
C ARG A 163 -1.86 -5.71 -8.02
N ARG A 164 -2.33 -4.69 -8.76
CA ARG A 164 -2.06 -4.53 -10.21
C ARG A 164 -0.97 -3.53 -10.52
N GLN A 165 -0.64 -2.66 -9.58
CA GLN A 165 0.37 -1.61 -9.75
C GLN A 165 1.40 -1.72 -8.64
N ALA A 166 2.66 -1.42 -8.98
CA ALA A 166 3.71 -1.33 -7.98
C ALA A 166 3.41 -0.19 -6.99
N PRO A 167 3.80 -0.33 -5.71
CA PRO A 167 3.60 0.70 -4.71
C PRO A 167 4.34 1.99 -5.08
N ASP A 168 3.72 3.14 -4.78
CA ASP A 168 4.41 4.43 -4.81
C ASP A 168 5.26 4.58 -3.54
N LEU A 169 6.57 4.51 -3.70
CA LEU A 169 7.54 4.63 -2.61
C LEU A 169 8.03 6.06 -2.39
N THR A 170 7.40 7.05 -3.01
CA THR A 170 7.77 8.47 -2.89
C THR A 170 7.49 9.00 -1.47
N TYR A 171 6.42 8.54 -0.85
CA TYR A 171 5.97 9.00 0.46
C TYR A 171 6.09 7.91 1.52
N ILE A 172 6.29 8.35 2.75
CA ILE A 172 6.28 7.50 3.95
C ILE A 172 5.27 8.04 4.96
N ARG A 173 4.67 7.13 5.72
CA ARG A 173 3.71 7.43 6.78
C ARG A 173 4.33 7.17 8.14
N VAL A 174 4.50 8.23 8.93
CA VAL A 174 5.28 8.24 10.18
C VAL A 174 4.37 8.49 11.36
N LEU A 175 4.30 7.53 12.29
CA LEU A 175 3.63 7.75 13.58
C LEU A 175 4.48 8.72 14.44
N ILE A 176 3.93 9.87 14.76
CA ILE A 176 4.57 10.82 15.68
C ILE A 176 4.23 10.43 17.10
N LYS A 177 5.26 10.21 17.92
CA LYS A 177 5.10 9.84 19.33
C LYS A 177 5.16 11.05 20.24
N ASN A 178 4.35 11.04 21.30
CA ASN A 178 4.36 11.99 22.38
C ASN A 178 5.04 11.35 23.60
N ASP A 179 6.29 11.73 23.87
CA ASP A 179 7.10 11.17 24.98
C ASP A 179 7.07 9.63 25.02
N GLY A 180 7.26 9.01 23.84
CA GLY A 180 7.26 7.56 23.68
C GLY A 180 5.87 6.92 23.59
N LYS A 181 4.78 7.64 23.79
CA LYS A 181 3.39 7.18 23.65
C LYS A 181 2.89 7.40 22.23
N ASP A 182 2.03 6.51 21.76
CA ASP A 182 1.45 6.59 20.40
C ASP A 182 0.32 7.63 20.29
N THR A 183 -0.14 8.17 21.43
CA THR A 183 -1.27 9.11 21.47
C THR A 183 -0.89 10.40 22.19
N PHE A 184 -1.54 11.48 21.77
CA PHE A 184 -1.53 12.77 22.42
C PHE A 184 -2.84 12.95 23.20
N PRO A 185 -2.82 13.46 24.43
CA PRO A 185 -4.06 13.79 25.14
C PRO A 185 -4.85 14.91 24.44
N THR A 186 -4.14 15.90 23.88
CA THR A 186 -4.69 16.99 23.06
C THR A 186 -3.71 17.34 21.94
N ILE A 187 -4.23 17.84 20.82
CA ILE A 187 -3.42 18.38 19.71
C ILE A 187 -3.95 19.76 19.34
N ALA A 188 -3.04 20.72 19.24
CA ALA A 188 -3.21 21.97 18.50
C ALA A 188 -2.50 21.83 17.15
N ALA A 189 -3.21 22.09 16.05
CA ALA A 189 -2.65 22.07 14.71
C ALA A 189 -2.64 23.48 14.12
N ALA A 190 -1.53 23.90 13.52
CA ALA A 190 -1.40 25.21 12.91
C ALA A 190 -0.50 25.16 11.66
N ALA A 191 -0.59 26.19 10.82
CA ALA A 191 0.30 26.39 9.68
C ALA A 191 0.67 27.88 9.57
N ALA A 192 1.77 28.21 8.92
CA ALA A 192 2.13 29.60 8.60
C ALA A 192 1.26 30.15 7.45
N ALA A 193 0.81 29.27 6.57
CA ALA A 193 -0.13 29.55 5.48
C ALA A 193 -1.54 28.99 5.80
N ASN A 194 -2.45 29.01 4.81
CA ASN A 194 -3.80 28.46 5.00
C ASN A 194 -3.74 26.97 5.40
N LEU A 195 -4.50 26.64 6.44
CA LEU A 195 -4.70 25.25 6.88
C LEU A 195 -5.91 24.64 6.16
N TYR A 196 -5.75 23.44 5.68
CA TYR A 196 -6.79 22.65 5.03
C TYR A 196 -7.15 21.46 5.91
N VAL A 197 -8.45 21.18 6.01
CA VAL A 197 -8.97 19.98 6.64
C VAL A 197 -9.77 19.18 5.61
N ASP A 198 -9.38 17.93 5.39
CA ASP A 198 -9.96 17.05 4.37
C ASP A 198 -10.01 17.74 2.98
N ASP A 199 -8.90 18.39 2.65
CA ASP A 199 -8.67 19.14 1.40
C ASP A 199 -9.57 20.39 1.22
N ALA A 200 -10.33 20.80 2.24
CA ALA A 200 -11.09 22.04 2.27
C ALA A 200 -10.37 23.10 3.13
N ASP A 201 -10.39 24.35 2.68
CA ASP A 201 -9.90 25.49 3.48
C ASP A 201 -10.72 25.58 4.77
N CYS A 202 -10.05 25.52 5.92
CA CYS A 202 -10.74 25.59 7.20
C CYS A 202 -11.09 27.03 7.63
N GLY A 203 -10.77 28.03 6.82
CA GLY A 203 -11.01 29.45 7.12
C GLY A 203 -10.12 30.01 8.23
N SER A 204 -9.13 29.25 8.69
CA SER A 204 -8.17 29.61 9.74
C SER A 204 -6.83 28.95 9.43
N ASN A 205 -5.76 29.48 10.01
CA ASN A 205 -4.45 28.86 9.98
C ASN A 205 -4.14 28.01 11.22
N ALA A 206 -5.12 27.84 12.12
CA ALA A 206 -4.95 27.06 13.34
C ALA A 206 -6.26 26.37 13.79
N ILE A 207 -6.09 25.24 14.44
CA ILE A 207 -7.10 24.50 15.22
C ILE A 207 -6.49 24.30 16.62
N ASP A 208 -6.99 25.03 17.61
CA ASP A 208 -6.42 25.03 18.96
C ASP A 208 -6.68 23.73 19.71
N ASP A 209 -7.81 23.05 19.43
CA ASP A 209 -8.17 21.76 19.98
C ASP A 209 -8.78 20.86 18.91
N VAL A 210 -7.96 19.94 18.39
CA VAL A 210 -8.36 18.97 17.37
C VAL A 210 -9.43 18.02 17.88
N ALA A 211 -9.42 17.64 19.16
CA ALA A 211 -10.43 16.75 19.71
C ALA A 211 -11.82 17.41 19.70
N ALA A 212 -11.90 18.67 20.13
CA ALA A 212 -13.13 19.46 20.07
C ALA A 212 -13.59 19.70 18.63
N TYR A 213 -12.67 19.99 17.71
CA TYR A 213 -12.98 20.16 16.29
C TYR A 213 -13.59 18.88 15.70
N MET A 214 -12.96 17.72 15.93
CA MET A 214 -13.44 16.41 15.43
C MET A 214 -14.82 16.04 16.01
N ALA A 215 -15.02 16.28 17.31
CA ALA A 215 -16.31 16.05 17.98
C ALA A 215 -17.43 16.92 17.38
N ASN A 216 -17.17 18.22 17.15
CA ASN A 216 -18.13 19.13 16.54
C ASN A 216 -18.44 18.76 15.09
N ALA A 217 -17.43 18.30 14.33
CA ALA A 217 -17.57 17.82 12.96
C ALA A 217 -18.14 16.41 12.86
N GLN A 218 -18.34 15.71 13.99
CA GLN A 218 -18.74 14.29 14.06
C GLN A 218 -17.81 13.37 13.24
N LYS A 219 -16.50 13.63 13.29
CA LYS A 219 -15.47 12.86 12.56
C LYS A 219 -14.53 12.17 13.55
N GLY A 220 -14.30 10.89 13.34
CA GLY A 220 -13.30 10.10 14.07
C GLY A 220 -11.87 10.30 13.55
N LYS A 221 -11.73 10.86 12.34
CA LYS A 221 -10.45 11.07 11.65
C LYS A 221 -10.55 12.32 10.77
N ILE A 222 -9.46 13.10 10.72
CA ILE A 222 -9.31 14.24 9.80
C ILE A 222 -7.91 14.21 9.16
N LYS A 223 -7.81 14.70 7.93
CA LYS A 223 -6.55 15.01 7.27
C LYS A 223 -6.28 16.50 7.41
N VAL A 224 -5.08 16.86 7.84
CA VAL A 224 -4.64 18.27 7.98
C VAL A 224 -3.44 18.50 7.08
N SER A 225 -3.52 19.54 6.26
CA SER A 225 -2.44 19.96 5.35
C SER A 225 -2.37 21.48 5.28
N SER A 226 -1.36 22.03 4.63
CA SER A 226 -1.20 23.47 4.47
C SER A 226 -0.66 23.82 3.07
N ALA A 227 -0.87 25.08 2.67
CA ALA A 227 -0.43 25.57 1.37
C ALA A 227 1.10 25.60 1.21
N ASP A 228 1.85 25.75 2.30
CA ASP A 228 3.32 25.76 2.33
C ASP A 228 3.92 24.38 2.61
N ASN A 229 3.08 23.33 2.72
CA ASN A 229 3.47 21.95 2.99
C ASN A 229 4.16 21.77 4.37
N TYR A 230 3.83 22.62 5.36
CA TYR A 230 4.28 22.49 6.74
C TYR A 230 3.10 22.61 7.71
N VAL A 231 2.98 21.64 8.61
CA VAL A 231 1.95 21.63 9.65
C VAL A 231 2.62 21.58 11.02
N SER A 232 2.23 22.48 11.91
CA SER A 232 2.66 22.48 13.31
C SER A 232 1.70 21.62 14.14
N ILE A 233 2.27 20.71 14.92
CA ILE A 233 1.57 19.89 15.91
C ILE A 233 2.12 20.25 17.29
N ASN A 234 1.29 20.83 18.15
CA ASN A 234 1.67 21.30 19.48
C ASN A 234 2.92 22.19 19.47
N GLY A 235 2.99 23.13 18.50
CA GLY A 235 4.08 24.09 18.34
C GLY A 235 5.34 23.55 17.65
N LYS A 236 5.37 22.27 17.28
CA LYS A 236 6.48 21.69 16.48
C LYS A 236 6.07 21.59 15.02
N SER A 237 6.86 22.21 14.13
CA SER A 237 6.59 22.22 12.69
C SER A 237 7.16 20.98 12.02
N TYR A 238 6.36 20.36 11.13
CA TYR A 238 6.70 19.16 10.37
C TYR A 238 6.39 19.36 8.89
N PRO A 239 7.21 18.86 7.97
CA PRO A 239 6.90 18.86 6.56
C PRO A 239 5.80 17.84 6.24
N GLY A 240 5.06 18.09 5.16
CA GLY A 240 4.00 17.21 4.68
C GLY A 240 2.64 17.45 5.33
N SER A 241 1.80 16.42 5.32
CA SER A 241 0.44 16.47 5.86
C SER A 241 0.28 15.50 7.03
N PHE A 242 -0.81 15.66 7.78
CA PHE A 242 -1.14 14.79 8.90
C PHE A 242 -2.50 14.14 8.74
N GLU A 243 -2.60 12.87 9.13
CA GLU A 243 -3.85 12.27 9.55
C GLU A 243 -3.90 12.26 11.07
N LEU A 244 -4.97 12.84 11.63
CA LEU A 244 -5.23 12.90 13.05
C LEU A 244 -6.42 11.99 13.35
N ILE A 245 -6.21 10.98 14.21
CA ILE A 245 -7.17 9.90 14.45
C ILE A 245 -7.56 9.94 15.92
N GLY A 246 -8.85 10.14 16.20
CA GLY A 246 -9.40 10.08 17.56
C GLY A 246 -9.49 8.63 18.01
N THR A 247 -9.00 8.35 19.21
CA THR A 247 -9.10 7.05 19.89
C THR A 247 -9.59 7.25 21.31
N GLU A 248 -10.00 6.18 21.99
CA GLU A 248 -10.36 6.24 23.41
C GLU A 248 -9.20 6.73 24.32
N LYS A 249 -7.95 6.59 23.85
CA LYS A 249 -6.74 6.95 24.59
C LYS A 249 -6.20 8.34 24.24
N GLY A 250 -6.84 9.06 23.33
CA GLY A 250 -6.41 10.36 22.82
C GLY A 250 -6.27 10.37 21.28
N ILE A 251 -5.48 11.28 20.75
CA ILE A 251 -5.32 11.50 19.31
C ILE A 251 -4.01 10.88 18.84
N VAL A 252 -4.08 10.05 17.80
CA VAL A 252 -2.93 9.55 17.06
C VAL A 252 -2.62 10.53 15.93
N ALA A 253 -1.33 10.86 15.73
CA ALA A 253 -0.87 11.72 14.67
C ALA A 253 0.04 10.96 13.72
N VAL A 254 -0.38 10.80 12.45
CA VAL A 254 0.37 10.15 11.38
C VAL A 254 0.78 11.20 10.36
N ASN A 255 2.08 11.45 10.22
CA ASN A 255 2.64 12.36 9.23
C ASN A 255 2.88 11.63 7.91
N THR A 256 2.37 12.17 6.81
CA THR A 256 2.71 11.73 5.45
C THR A 256 3.70 12.71 4.84
N VAL A 257 4.90 12.24 4.55
CA VAL A 257 6.00 13.07 4.10
C VAL A 257 6.78 12.37 2.98
N ASP A 258 7.32 13.15 2.06
CA ASP A 258 8.26 12.68 1.03
C ASP A 258 9.51 12.05 1.65
N VAL A 259 9.95 10.89 1.12
CA VAL A 259 11.06 10.10 1.69
C VAL A 259 12.35 10.91 1.75
N GLU A 260 12.69 11.69 0.72
CA GLU A 260 13.92 12.48 0.71
C GLU A 260 13.85 13.64 1.71
N THR A 261 12.68 14.22 1.87
CA THR A 261 12.41 15.20 2.92
C THR A 261 12.54 14.57 4.29
N TYR A 262 11.95 13.40 4.52
CA TYR A 262 12.10 12.65 5.77
C TYR A 262 13.58 12.38 6.09
N VAL A 263 14.36 11.86 5.15
CA VAL A 263 15.80 11.59 5.33
C VAL A 263 16.55 12.87 5.70
N ARG A 264 16.20 14.00 5.07
CA ARG A 264 16.81 15.31 5.35
C ARG A 264 16.56 15.78 6.79
N TYR A 265 15.38 15.48 7.35
CA TYR A 265 15.02 15.84 8.73
C TYR A 265 15.57 14.85 9.77
N VAL A 266 15.75 13.59 9.42
CA VAL A 266 16.33 12.56 10.30
C VAL A 266 17.83 12.71 10.43
N LEU A 267 18.50 13.03 9.32
CA LEU A 267 19.97 13.06 9.25
C LEU A 267 20.64 13.89 10.36
N PRO A 268 20.21 15.13 10.67
CA PRO A 268 20.81 15.93 11.74
C PRO A 268 20.63 15.35 13.14
N SER A 269 19.62 14.49 13.34
CA SER A 269 19.39 13.80 14.62
C SER A 269 20.34 12.63 14.83
N GLU A 270 20.76 11.99 13.73
CA GLU A 270 21.62 10.82 13.74
C GLU A 270 23.11 11.19 13.66
N MET A 271 23.43 12.28 12.97
CA MET A 271 24.80 12.71 12.75
C MET A 271 24.93 14.24 12.75
N PRO A 272 25.79 14.84 13.61
CA PRO A 272 26.01 16.27 13.62
C PRO A 272 26.40 16.84 12.25
N SER A 273 25.89 18.00 11.90
CA SER A 273 26.18 18.68 10.61
C SER A 273 27.64 19.07 10.40
N THR A 274 28.46 19.02 11.47
CA THR A 274 29.90 19.27 11.44
C THR A 274 30.74 18.11 10.91
N PHE A 275 30.13 16.94 10.69
CA PHE A 275 30.82 15.80 10.11
C PHE A 275 31.16 16.04 8.63
N ASP A 276 32.12 15.26 8.13
CA ASP A 276 32.54 15.33 6.71
C ASP A 276 31.35 15.03 5.78
N ALA A 277 31.28 15.73 4.66
CA ALA A 277 30.19 15.62 3.70
C ALA A 277 29.98 14.19 3.19
N GLU A 278 31.07 13.42 3.01
CA GLU A 278 30.97 12.02 2.56
C GLU A 278 30.39 11.12 3.66
N ALA A 279 30.68 11.41 4.93
CA ALA A 279 30.07 10.70 6.05
C ALA A 279 28.56 10.99 6.13
N LEU A 280 28.13 12.25 5.95
CA LEU A 280 26.74 12.65 5.90
C LEU A 280 26.00 12.00 4.73
N LYS A 281 26.61 11.90 3.55
CA LYS A 281 26.05 11.17 2.39
C LYS A 281 25.89 9.69 2.68
N ALA A 282 26.88 9.05 3.29
CA ALA A 282 26.81 7.64 3.68
C ALA A 282 25.65 7.41 4.67
N GLN A 283 25.52 8.26 5.69
CA GLN A 283 24.40 8.18 6.66
C GLN A 283 23.05 8.40 5.98
N ALA A 284 22.94 9.31 5.03
CA ALA A 284 21.70 9.52 4.27
C ALA A 284 21.30 8.27 3.46
N VAL A 285 22.27 7.55 2.87
CA VAL A 285 22.00 6.27 2.19
C VAL A 285 21.51 5.22 3.19
N CYS A 286 22.14 5.11 4.37
CA CYS A 286 21.70 4.19 5.42
C CYS A 286 20.27 4.52 5.90
N ALA A 287 19.98 5.79 6.18
CA ALA A 287 18.67 6.25 6.60
C ALA A 287 17.59 5.94 5.55
N ARG A 288 17.86 6.21 4.27
CA ARG A 288 16.94 5.91 3.16
C ARG A 288 16.71 4.40 3.04
N THR A 289 17.76 3.58 3.12
CA THR A 289 17.65 2.12 3.05
C THR A 289 16.82 1.57 4.22
N PHE A 290 17.05 2.11 5.42
CA PHE A 290 16.25 1.77 6.59
C PHE A 290 14.77 2.09 6.38
N VAL A 291 14.44 3.30 5.89
CA VAL A 291 13.06 3.71 5.58
C VAL A 291 12.38 2.71 4.64
N TYR A 292 13.00 2.37 3.52
CA TYR A 292 12.43 1.41 2.58
C TYR A 292 12.27 0.01 3.18
N SER A 293 13.18 -0.42 4.04
CA SER A 293 13.04 -1.69 4.76
C SER A 293 11.86 -1.69 5.73
N GLN A 294 11.54 -0.53 6.31
CA GLN A 294 10.43 -0.38 7.27
C GLN A 294 9.07 -0.15 6.62
N MET A 295 8.99 0.16 5.32
CA MET A 295 7.71 0.40 4.63
C MET A 295 6.76 -0.81 4.68
N LYS A 296 7.29 -2.01 4.88
CA LYS A 296 6.52 -3.24 5.08
C LYS A 296 6.28 -3.58 6.56
N ASN A 297 6.66 -2.70 7.47
CA ASN A 297 6.47 -2.95 8.90
C ASN A 297 4.99 -2.77 9.28
N THR A 298 4.43 -3.80 9.88
CA THR A 298 3.02 -3.85 10.27
C THR A 298 2.76 -3.44 11.71
N GLN A 299 3.80 -3.10 12.48
CA GLN A 299 3.69 -2.76 13.90
C GLN A 299 2.69 -1.63 14.17
N TYR A 300 2.58 -0.68 13.24
CA TYR A 300 1.69 0.48 13.35
C TYR A 300 0.57 0.46 12.30
N ALA A 301 0.29 -0.71 11.72
CA ALA A 301 -0.71 -0.89 10.66
C ALA A 301 -2.10 -0.39 11.07
N LEU A 302 -2.49 -0.60 12.34
CA LEU A 302 -3.78 -0.14 12.89
C LEU A 302 -3.95 1.39 12.78
N TYR A 303 -2.86 2.14 12.88
CA TYR A 303 -2.86 3.60 12.74
C TYR A 303 -2.57 4.08 11.32
N GLY A 304 -2.36 3.16 10.39
CA GLY A 304 -1.98 3.49 9.01
C GLY A 304 -0.57 4.06 8.90
N ALA A 305 0.33 3.74 9.81
CA ALA A 305 1.72 4.17 9.79
C ALA A 305 2.65 2.98 9.51
N THR A 306 3.77 3.24 8.81
CA THR A 306 4.78 2.24 8.48
C THR A 306 6.00 2.31 9.37
N VAL A 307 6.31 3.49 9.89
CA VAL A 307 7.38 3.73 10.86
C VAL A 307 6.88 4.58 12.02
N SER A 308 7.57 4.56 13.14
CA SER A 308 7.37 5.53 14.21
C SER A 308 8.62 6.39 14.41
N TYR A 309 8.41 7.62 14.84
CA TYR A 309 9.50 8.51 15.12
C TYR A 309 9.34 9.20 16.48
N THR A 310 10.29 8.93 17.36
CA THR A 310 10.37 9.56 18.71
C THR A 310 11.10 10.89 18.66
N HIS A 311 11.92 11.16 17.61
CA HIS A 311 12.89 12.26 17.57
C HIS A 311 12.97 12.98 16.23
N LEU A 312 11.85 13.15 15.49
CA LEU A 312 11.81 14.26 14.54
C LEU A 312 11.99 15.54 15.36
N ARG A 313 13.24 15.96 15.59
CA ARG A 313 13.48 17.30 16.09
C ARG A 313 12.86 18.25 15.08
N ALA A 314 11.77 18.88 15.48
CA ALA A 314 11.35 20.10 14.86
C ALA A 314 12.61 20.94 14.73
N HIS A 315 12.92 21.45 13.54
CA HIS A 315 13.90 22.50 13.41
C HIS A 315 13.44 23.65 14.31
N GLU A 316 13.97 23.70 15.51
CA GLU A 316 14.10 24.98 16.16
C GLU A 316 15.03 25.76 15.22
N THR A 317 14.45 26.71 14.51
CA THR A 317 15.19 27.75 13.81
C THR A 317 15.93 28.53 14.87
N GLU A 318 17.07 28.03 15.30
CA GLU A 318 18.11 28.86 15.85
C GLU A 318 18.70 29.67 14.68
N LEU A 319 17.98 30.72 14.29
CA LEU A 319 18.58 31.92 13.74
C LEU A 319 19.37 32.56 14.86
N HIS A 320 20.51 32.01 15.20
CA HIS A 320 21.57 32.77 15.85
C HIS A 320 22.40 33.42 14.75
N LEU A 321 22.14 34.72 14.61
CA LEU A 321 23.02 35.71 13.99
C LEU A 321 24.44 35.64 14.54
#